data_18097fdf5adfdd99ef384930f8c744d9
#
_entry.id   18097fdf5adfdd99ef384930f8c744d9
#
_cell.length_a   1.000
_cell.length_b   1.000
_cell.length_c   1.000
_cell.angle_alpha   90.00
_cell.angle_beta   90.00
_cell.angle_gamma   90.00
#
_symmetry.space_group_name_H-M   'P 1'
#
loop_
_entity.id
_entity.type
_entity.pdbx_description
1 polymer ?
#
loop_
_entity_poly.entity_id
_entity_poly.type
_entity_poly.pdbx_seq_one_letter_code
_entity_poly.pdbx_strand_id
1 'polypeptide(L)'
;MPQNPPIIAGTKIGHVHLKVADLDRALGFYCGVLGFELMQRLSSGAAFISAGGYHHHIGLNTWESKGGHPPPPGTTGLFHSAILYPTRPALADALHRVISAGIQLDGASDHGVSEALYLRDPDENGVELYWDRPEAEWPRKPDGSLAMFTHRLDLDDLLRQRVA
;
A
#
# COMPACT_ATOMS: atom_id res chain seq x y z
N MET A 1 -17.03 -30.42 -9.27
CA MET A 1 -17.92 -29.34 -8.85
C MET A 1 -18.15 -28.44 -10.05
N PRO A 2 -19.37 -27.95 -10.32
CA PRO A 2 -19.57 -26.98 -11.40
C PRO A 2 -18.70 -25.76 -11.12
N GLN A 3 -17.84 -25.40 -12.07
CA GLN A 3 -17.04 -24.19 -11.97
C GLN A 3 -17.95 -23.00 -12.26
N ASN A 4 -18.08 -22.09 -11.30
CA ASN A 4 -18.72 -20.82 -11.57
C ASN A 4 -17.94 -20.06 -12.65
N PRO A 5 -18.62 -19.26 -13.50
CA PRO A 5 -17.92 -18.42 -14.46
C PRO A 5 -16.98 -17.43 -13.71
N PRO A 6 -15.88 -17.01 -14.33
CA PRO A 6 -15.02 -15.98 -13.76
C PRO A 6 -15.80 -14.73 -13.41
N ILE A 7 -15.33 -14.00 -12.37
CA ILE A 7 -15.86 -12.69 -12.06
C ILE A 7 -15.71 -11.74 -13.28
N ILE A 8 -16.70 -10.87 -13.47
CA ILE A 8 -16.71 -9.96 -14.64
C ILE A 8 -15.44 -9.10 -14.67
N ALA A 9 -14.84 -8.99 -15.85
CA ALA A 9 -13.68 -8.14 -16.08
C ALA A 9 -13.99 -6.68 -15.71
N GLY A 10 -13.02 -5.99 -15.11
CA GLY A 10 -13.19 -4.63 -14.60
C GLY A 10 -13.62 -4.55 -13.13
N THR A 11 -13.99 -5.65 -12.48
CA THR A 11 -14.15 -5.69 -11.03
C THR A 11 -12.83 -5.35 -10.34
N LYS A 12 -12.88 -4.44 -9.34
CA LYS A 12 -11.71 -3.95 -8.60
C LYS A 12 -11.93 -4.07 -7.10
N ILE A 13 -10.85 -4.15 -6.35
CA ILE A 13 -10.87 -3.88 -4.91
C ILE A 13 -10.97 -2.37 -4.77
N GLY A 14 -12.12 -1.87 -4.31
CA GLY A 14 -12.42 -0.44 -4.26
C GLY A 14 -11.76 0.27 -3.08
N HIS A 15 -11.73 -0.37 -1.91
CA HIS A 15 -11.11 0.15 -0.70
C HIS A 15 -10.73 -0.99 0.26
N VAL A 16 -9.91 -0.66 1.22
CA VAL A 16 -9.66 -1.46 2.42
C VAL A 16 -10.16 -0.71 3.65
N HIS A 17 -10.57 -1.42 4.70
CA HIS A 17 -11.01 -0.81 5.95
C HIS A 17 -10.22 -1.43 7.10
N LEU A 18 -9.39 -0.60 7.77
CA LEU A 18 -8.46 -1.04 8.79
C LEU A 18 -9.00 -0.72 10.19
N LYS A 19 -8.82 -1.63 11.11
CA LYS A 19 -8.94 -1.38 12.53
C LYS A 19 -7.63 -0.78 13.03
N VAL A 20 -7.70 0.39 13.68
CA VAL A 20 -6.55 1.10 14.24
C VAL A 20 -6.78 1.40 15.71
N ALA A 21 -5.72 1.44 16.50
CA ALA A 21 -5.85 1.73 17.93
C ALA A 21 -6.14 3.21 18.23
N ASP A 22 -5.66 4.11 17.34
CA ASP A 22 -5.80 5.55 17.47
C ASP A 22 -5.92 6.21 16.08
N LEU A 23 -7.01 6.95 15.85
CA LEU A 23 -7.24 7.60 14.56
C LEU A 23 -6.26 8.74 14.26
N ASP A 24 -5.86 9.54 15.26
CA ASP A 24 -4.95 10.66 15.02
C ASP A 24 -3.56 10.17 14.68
N ARG A 25 -3.11 9.10 15.33
CA ARG A 25 -1.86 8.42 15.02
C ARG A 25 -1.88 7.81 13.62
N ALA A 26 -2.96 7.13 13.25
CA ALA A 26 -3.12 6.55 11.91
C ALA A 26 -3.17 7.64 10.82
N LEU A 27 -3.93 8.73 11.04
CA LEU A 27 -4.00 9.87 10.13
C LEU A 27 -2.64 10.58 10.00
N GLY A 28 -1.86 10.68 11.09
CA GLY A 28 -0.49 11.17 11.05
C GLY A 28 0.39 10.40 10.07
N PHE A 29 0.24 9.09 9.99
CA PHE A 29 0.93 8.25 9.03
C PHE A 29 0.35 8.36 7.61
N TYR A 30 -0.92 8.04 7.43
CA TYR A 30 -1.52 7.97 6.08
C TYR A 30 -1.64 9.34 5.41
N CYS A 31 -2.07 10.38 6.14
CA CYS A 31 -2.17 11.73 5.59
C CYS A 31 -0.87 12.52 5.75
N GLY A 32 -0.24 12.46 6.93
CA GLY A 32 0.96 13.26 7.23
C GLY A 32 2.19 12.77 6.50
N VAL A 33 2.44 11.47 6.42
CA VAL A 33 3.62 10.89 5.75
C VAL A 33 3.30 10.51 4.31
N LEU A 34 2.29 9.65 4.08
CA LEU A 34 2.00 9.15 2.73
C LEU A 34 1.27 10.16 1.84
N GLY A 35 0.59 11.15 2.42
CA GLY A 35 -0.02 12.24 1.69
C GLY A 35 -1.45 11.98 1.19
N PHE A 36 -2.18 11.03 1.79
CA PHE A 36 -3.61 10.90 1.55
C PHE A 36 -4.38 12.11 2.05
N GLU A 37 -5.50 12.43 1.40
CA GLU A 37 -6.42 13.48 1.81
C GLU A 37 -7.50 12.91 2.73
N LEU A 38 -7.78 13.62 3.85
CA LEU A 38 -8.90 13.28 4.72
C LEU A 38 -10.19 13.73 4.05
N MET A 39 -11.01 12.77 3.62
CA MET A 39 -12.31 13.05 2.98
C MET A 39 -13.40 13.28 4.01
N GLN A 40 -13.42 12.48 5.07
CA GLN A 40 -14.41 12.59 6.14
C GLN A 40 -13.90 11.97 7.43
N ARG A 41 -14.23 12.61 8.56
CA ARG A 41 -14.06 12.04 9.91
C ARG A 41 -15.41 12.02 10.62
N LEU A 42 -15.75 10.87 11.19
CA LEU A 42 -16.97 10.67 11.94
C LEU A 42 -16.69 10.73 13.45
N SER A 43 -17.59 11.36 14.20
CA SER A 43 -17.54 11.37 15.67
C SER A 43 -17.66 9.99 16.30
N SER A 44 -18.18 9.01 15.54
CA SER A 44 -18.27 7.59 15.94
C SER A 44 -16.95 6.83 15.90
N GLY A 45 -15.82 7.49 15.63
CA GLY A 45 -14.51 6.86 15.67
C GLY A 45 -14.07 6.24 14.33
N ALA A 46 -14.43 6.87 13.21
CA ALA A 46 -13.95 6.46 11.88
C ALA A 46 -13.43 7.66 11.07
N ALA A 47 -12.55 7.37 10.10
CA ALA A 47 -12.06 8.33 9.13
C ALA A 47 -11.93 7.65 7.74
N PHE A 48 -12.15 8.43 6.69
CA PHE A 48 -12.08 8.00 5.30
C PHE A 48 -11.08 8.88 4.57
N ILE A 49 -10.11 8.25 3.92
CA ILE A 49 -9.01 8.95 3.24
C ILE A 49 -8.88 8.50 1.80
N SER A 50 -8.39 9.39 0.94
CA SER A 50 -8.31 9.17 -0.50
C SER A 50 -7.09 9.85 -1.13
N ALA A 51 -6.80 9.48 -2.36
CA ALA A 51 -5.93 10.21 -3.28
C ALA A 51 -6.76 10.63 -4.50
N GLY A 52 -6.69 11.93 -4.86
CA GLY A 52 -7.34 12.44 -6.07
C GLY A 52 -8.86 12.53 -6.03
N GLY A 53 -9.48 12.74 -4.86
CA GLY A 53 -10.90 13.08 -4.74
C GLY A 53 -11.89 11.92 -4.85
N TYR A 54 -11.43 10.66 -4.89
CA TYR A 54 -12.32 9.50 -4.78
C TYR A 54 -12.93 9.46 -3.36
N HIS A 55 -14.16 8.91 -3.19
CA HIS A 55 -14.82 8.95 -1.88
C HIS A 55 -13.98 8.36 -0.73
N HIS A 56 -13.27 7.25 -0.93
CA HIS A 56 -12.19 6.76 -0.06
C HIS A 56 -11.51 5.53 -0.68
N HIS A 57 -10.21 5.44 -0.49
CA HIS A 57 -9.41 4.24 -0.78
C HIS A 57 -9.15 3.45 0.50
N ILE A 58 -9.04 4.15 1.64
CA ILE A 58 -8.84 3.53 2.95
C ILE A 58 -9.88 4.08 3.93
N GLY A 59 -10.57 3.18 4.61
CA GLY A 59 -11.33 3.46 5.81
C GLY A 59 -10.50 3.09 7.05
N LEU A 60 -10.57 3.91 8.08
CA LEU A 60 -9.92 3.69 9.37
C LEU A 60 -10.98 3.73 10.47
N ASN A 61 -10.97 2.82 11.42
CA ASN A 61 -11.86 2.91 12.57
C ASN A 61 -11.23 2.37 13.85
N THR A 62 -11.82 2.81 14.98
CA THR A 62 -11.44 2.38 16.34
C THR A 62 -12.60 1.66 17.06
N TRP A 63 -13.62 1.19 16.32
CA TRP A 63 -14.87 0.68 16.92
C TRP A 63 -14.63 -0.50 17.86
N GLU A 64 -13.75 -1.40 17.49
CA GLU A 64 -13.42 -2.61 18.27
C GLU A 64 -11.95 -2.62 18.72
N SER A 65 -11.17 -1.60 18.37
CA SER A 65 -9.71 -1.60 18.48
C SER A 65 -9.11 -0.39 19.18
N LYS A 66 -9.94 0.49 19.77
CA LYS A 66 -9.45 1.69 20.45
C LYS A 66 -8.49 1.34 21.58
N GLY A 67 -7.24 1.84 21.50
CA GLY A 67 -6.18 1.52 22.46
C GLY A 67 -5.72 0.06 22.42
N GLY A 68 -6.09 -0.68 21.39
CA GLY A 68 -5.73 -2.08 21.20
C GLY A 68 -4.27 -2.30 20.79
N HIS A 69 -3.92 -3.57 20.58
CA HIS A 69 -2.59 -4.02 20.19
C HIS A 69 -2.65 -4.74 18.83
N PRO A 70 -1.55 -4.77 18.07
CA PRO A 70 -1.44 -5.59 16.89
C PRO A 70 -1.75 -7.07 17.18
N PRO A 71 -2.24 -7.83 16.20
CA PRO A 71 -2.44 -9.27 16.38
C PRO A 71 -1.09 -9.96 16.68
N PRO A 72 -1.08 -11.00 17.53
CA PRO A 72 0.14 -11.73 17.84
C PRO A 72 0.80 -12.33 16.57
N PRO A 73 2.14 -12.47 16.52
CA PRO A 73 2.81 -13.16 15.44
C PRO A 73 2.24 -14.58 15.22
N GLY A 74 2.17 -15.01 13.96
CA GLY A 74 1.67 -16.34 13.58
C GLY A 74 0.15 -16.44 13.45
N THR A 75 -0.58 -15.34 13.61
CA THR A 75 -2.01 -15.30 13.30
C THR A 75 -2.27 -15.08 11.80
N THR A 76 -3.42 -15.55 11.32
CA THR A 76 -3.89 -15.27 9.96
C THR A 76 -4.49 -13.86 9.89
N GLY A 77 -4.53 -13.26 8.68
CA GLY A 77 -5.11 -11.94 8.43
C GLY A 77 -4.60 -11.33 7.14
N LEU A 78 -4.78 -10.03 6.99
CA LEU A 78 -4.25 -9.28 5.85
C LEU A 78 -2.73 -9.16 5.98
N PHE A 79 -1.99 -9.60 4.95
CA PHE A 79 -0.54 -9.47 4.97
C PHE A 79 -0.10 -8.01 4.75
N HIS A 80 -0.66 -7.35 3.73
CA HIS A 80 -0.50 -5.92 3.48
C HIS A 80 -1.66 -5.35 2.64
N SER A 81 -1.83 -4.04 2.70
CA SER A 81 -2.57 -3.26 1.71
C SER A 81 -1.58 -2.67 0.73
N ALA A 82 -1.80 -2.85 -0.58
CA ALA A 82 -0.90 -2.36 -1.62
C ALA A 82 -1.43 -1.05 -2.24
N ILE A 83 -0.58 -0.03 -2.27
CA ILE A 83 -0.87 1.31 -2.80
C ILE A 83 -0.08 1.50 -4.10
N LEU A 84 -0.80 1.54 -5.23
CA LEU A 84 -0.21 1.68 -6.55
C LEU A 84 0.04 3.16 -6.87
N TYR A 85 1.30 3.51 -7.07
CA TYR A 85 1.73 4.83 -7.52
C TYR A 85 1.70 4.90 -9.07
N PRO A 86 1.26 6.01 -9.65
CA PRO A 86 1.07 6.10 -11.10
C PRO A 86 2.38 6.12 -11.89
N THR A 87 3.48 6.50 -11.26
CA THR A 87 4.79 6.61 -11.91
C THR A 87 5.92 6.24 -10.94
N ARG A 88 7.06 5.81 -11.49
CA ARG A 88 8.27 5.53 -10.71
C ARG A 88 8.78 6.76 -9.92
N PRO A 89 8.77 8.00 -10.47
CA PRO A 89 9.07 9.20 -9.69
C PRO A 89 8.12 9.44 -8.51
N ALA A 90 6.83 9.12 -8.64
CA ALA A 90 5.88 9.23 -7.53
C ALA A 90 6.18 8.22 -6.41
N LEU A 91 6.59 6.99 -6.75
CA LEU A 91 7.08 6.00 -5.78
C LEU A 91 8.37 6.49 -5.11
N ALA A 92 9.28 7.12 -5.86
CA ALA A 92 10.51 7.71 -5.33
C ALA A 92 10.23 8.85 -4.33
N ASP A 93 9.21 9.69 -4.59
CA ASP A 93 8.79 10.72 -3.63
C ASP A 93 8.18 10.08 -2.36
N ALA A 94 7.38 9.03 -2.49
CA ALA A 94 6.86 8.28 -1.35
C ALA A 94 7.99 7.68 -0.50
N LEU A 95 9.01 7.07 -1.12
CA LEU A 95 10.20 6.57 -0.42
C LEU A 95 10.91 7.70 0.36
N HIS A 96 11.09 8.85 -0.28
CA HIS A 96 11.71 10.00 0.38
C HIS A 96 10.91 10.46 1.61
N ARG A 97 9.58 10.55 1.52
CA ARG A 97 8.70 10.92 2.64
C ARG A 97 8.82 9.94 3.80
N VAL A 98 8.80 8.63 3.50
CA VAL A 98 8.96 7.56 4.49
C VAL A 98 10.30 7.69 5.23
N ILE A 99 11.41 7.83 4.48
CA ILE A 99 12.76 7.99 5.06
C ILE A 99 12.85 9.27 5.89
N SER A 100 12.32 10.40 5.37
CA SER A 100 12.35 11.71 6.05
C SER A 100 11.54 11.70 7.34
N ALA A 101 10.50 10.86 7.43
CA ALA A 101 9.72 10.63 8.65
C ALA A 101 10.40 9.66 9.63
N GLY A 102 11.58 9.12 9.31
CA GLY A 102 12.29 8.15 10.14
C GLY A 102 11.66 6.76 10.17
N ILE A 103 10.76 6.45 9.24
CA ILE A 103 10.09 5.15 9.15
C ILE A 103 11.03 4.16 8.46
N GLN A 104 11.18 2.99 9.05
CA GLN A 104 12.00 1.91 8.50
C GLN A 104 11.19 1.07 7.51
N LEU A 105 11.84 0.60 6.45
CA LEU A 105 11.28 -0.39 5.54
C LEU A 105 11.54 -1.80 6.10
N ASP A 106 10.54 -2.67 5.99
CA ASP A 106 10.70 -4.12 6.19
C ASP A 106 11.50 -4.74 5.03
N GLY A 107 11.42 -4.14 3.84
CA GLY A 107 12.11 -4.58 2.64
C GLY A 107 11.78 -3.73 1.42
N ALA A 108 12.50 -4.00 0.33
CA ALA A 108 12.23 -3.43 -0.98
C ALA A 108 12.61 -4.43 -2.06
N SER A 109 11.75 -4.61 -3.07
CA SER A 109 11.91 -5.64 -4.09
C SER A 109 11.61 -5.13 -5.50
N ASP A 110 12.37 -5.63 -6.45
CA ASP A 110 12.04 -5.61 -7.87
C ASP A 110 11.47 -6.99 -8.25
N HIS A 111 10.22 -7.00 -8.70
CA HIS A 111 9.50 -8.21 -9.11
C HIS A 111 9.51 -8.43 -10.62
N GLY A 112 10.22 -7.59 -11.38
CA GLY A 112 10.23 -7.61 -12.83
C GLY A 112 8.99 -6.99 -13.46
N VAL A 113 7.84 -7.14 -12.84
CA VAL A 113 6.57 -6.49 -13.24
C VAL A 113 6.33 -5.20 -12.46
N SER A 114 6.92 -5.06 -11.28
CA SER A 114 6.75 -3.92 -10.38
C SER A 114 7.99 -3.69 -9.51
N GLU A 115 8.12 -2.50 -8.97
CA GLU A 115 9.04 -2.16 -7.88
C GLU A 115 8.22 -1.83 -6.64
N ALA A 116 8.58 -2.42 -5.49
CA ALA A 116 7.81 -2.37 -4.26
C ALA A 116 8.64 -2.04 -3.02
N LEU A 117 8.03 -1.29 -2.10
CA LEU A 117 8.56 -0.95 -0.78
C LEU A 117 7.61 -1.50 0.27
N TYR A 118 8.11 -2.18 1.27
CA TYR A 118 7.33 -2.80 2.34
C TYR A 118 7.62 -2.12 3.67
N LEU A 119 6.57 -1.75 4.40
CA LEU A 119 6.67 -1.09 5.70
C LEU A 119 5.45 -1.40 6.57
N ARG A 120 5.44 -0.86 7.78
CA ARG A 120 4.32 -0.99 8.71
C ARG A 120 3.71 0.37 9.01
N ASP A 121 2.37 0.38 9.14
CA ASP A 121 1.68 1.51 9.74
C ASP A 121 1.88 1.50 11.27
N PRO A 122 1.43 2.53 12.02
CA PRO A 122 1.60 2.58 13.48
C PRO A 122 0.92 1.45 14.27
N ASP A 123 0.00 0.71 13.66
CA ASP A 123 -0.68 -0.45 14.23
C ASP A 123 -0.15 -1.80 13.72
N GLU A 124 1.05 -1.79 13.10
CA GLU A 124 1.72 -2.95 12.51
C GLU A 124 0.95 -3.58 11.33
N ASN A 125 -0.03 -2.88 10.75
CA ASN A 125 -0.62 -3.32 9.50
C ASN A 125 0.43 -3.23 8.39
N GLY A 126 0.56 -4.27 7.58
CA GLY A 126 1.45 -4.27 6.41
C GLY A 126 0.98 -3.25 5.37
N VAL A 127 1.93 -2.49 4.84
CA VAL A 127 1.74 -1.54 3.75
C VAL A 127 2.76 -1.81 2.66
N GLU A 128 2.30 -1.94 1.44
CA GLU A 128 3.13 -1.99 0.25
C GLU A 128 2.93 -0.71 -0.55
N LEU A 129 4.01 -0.01 -0.88
CA LEU A 129 4.01 1.10 -1.82
C LEU A 129 4.69 0.60 -3.09
N TYR A 130 4.01 0.63 -4.24
CA TYR A 130 4.56 0.04 -5.44
C TYR A 130 4.21 0.81 -6.71
N TRP A 131 4.98 0.55 -7.75
CA TRP A 131 4.76 1.03 -9.10
C TRP A 131 4.87 -0.14 -10.07
N ASP A 132 3.89 -0.26 -10.98
CA ASP A 132 3.92 -1.25 -12.04
C ASP A 132 4.77 -0.76 -13.21
N ARG A 133 5.65 -1.62 -13.72
CA ARG A 133 6.30 -1.40 -15.01
C ARG A 133 5.26 -1.46 -16.13
N PRO A 134 5.48 -0.76 -17.26
CA PRO A 134 4.65 -0.95 -18.45
C PRO A 134 4.52 -2.44 -18.80
N GLU A 135 3.32 -2.90 -19.14
CA GLU A 135 3.05 -4.33 -19.40
C GLU A 135 3.97 -4.90 -20.49
N ALA A 136 4.38 -4.09 -21.46
CA ALA A 136 5.30 -4.47 -22.53
C ALA A 136 6.72 -4.85 -22.01
N GLU A 137 7.08 -4.41 -20.81
CA GLU A 137 8.37 -4.69 -20.15
C GLU A 137 8.29 -5.90 -19.20
N TRP A 138 7.09 -6.46 -18.97
CA TRP A 138 6.93 -7.57 -18.05
C TRP A 138 7.67 -8.82 -18.54
N PRO A 139 8.48 -9.47 -17.69
CA PRO A 139 9.21 -10.65 -18.08
C PRO A 139 8.24 -11.81 -18.36
N ARG A 140 8.50 -12.54 -19.44
CA ARG A 140 7.67 -13.68 -19.86
C ARG A 140 8.53 -14.90 -20.12
N LYS A 141 7.98 -16.07 -19.84
CA LYS A 141 8.56 -17.37 -20.21
C LYS A 141 8.34 -17.64 -21.69
N PRO A 142 9.03 -18.64 -22.25
CA PRO A 142 8.85 -19.05 -23.65
C PRO A 142 7.42 -19.41 -24.04
N ASP A 143 6.60 -19.86 -23.07
CA ASP A 143 5.19 -20.20 -23.26
C ASP A 143 4.24 -18.98 -23.15
N GLY A 144 4.81 -17.77 -22.98
CA GLY A 144 4.04 -16.51 -22.84
C GLY A 144 3.54 -16.21 -21.42
N SER A 145 3.65 -17.12 -20.47
CA SER A 145 3.27 -16.88 -19.07
C SER A 145 4.22 -15.90 -18.40
N LEU A 146 3.74 -15.19 -17.34
CA LEU A 146 4.56 -14.26 -16.57
C LEU A 146 5.74 -15.00 -15.90
N ALA A 147 6.90 -14.33 -15.89
CA ALA A 147 8.13 -14.81 -15.27
C ALA A 147 8.57 -13.87 -14.12
N MET A 148 7.66 -13.59 -13.19
CA MET A 148 7.97 -12.76 -12.02
C MET A 148 9.13 -13.35 -11.23
N PHE A 149 9.92 -12.47 -10.62
CA PHE A 149 11.02 -12.81 -9.73
C PHE A 149 11.01 -11.90 -8.50
N THR A 150 11.94 -12.07 -7.58
CA THR A 150 12.13 -11.18 -6.44
C THR A 150 13.62 -10.90 -6.29
N HIS A 151 14.03 -9.71 -6.69
CA HIS A 151 15.38 -9.19 -6.50
C HIS A 151 15.37 -8.01 -5.55
N ARG A 152 16.52 -7.70 -4.97
CA ARG A 152 16.69 -6.49 -4.17
C ARG A 152 16.53 -5.26 -5.05
N LEU A 153 15.67 -4.32 -4.65
CA LEU A 153 15.53 -3.03 -5.30
C LEU A 153 16.70 -2.10 -4.91
N ASP A 154 17.26 -1.39 -5.89
CA ASP A 154 18.24 -0.32 -5.65
C ASP A 154 17.50 0.96 -5.23
N LEU A 155 17.49 1.22 -3.92
CA LEU A 155 16.81 2.39 -3.34
C LEU A 155 17.49 3.71 -3.72
N ASP A 156 18.79 3.72 -3.92
CA ASP A 156 19.52 4.93 -4.33
C ASP A 156 19.17 5.29 -5.78
N ASP A 157 19.02 4.28 -6.64
CA ASP A 157 18.55 4.49 -8.01
C ASP A 157 17.11 5.00 -8.03
N LEU A 158 16.23 4.40 -7.21
CA LEU A 158 14.85 4.87 -7.10
C LEU A 158 14.79 6.32 -6.61
N LEU A 159 15.52 6.69 -5.56
CA LEU A 159 15.56 8.06 -5.03
C LEU A 159 16.02 9.10 -6.05
N ARG A 160 16.92 8.74 -6.97
CA ARG A 160 17.36 9.63 -8.07
C ARG A 160 16.25 9.96 -9.07
N GLN A 161 15.14 9.20 -9.09
CA GLN A 161 14.02 9.44 -10.00
C GLN A 161 13.08 10.55 -9.51
N ARG A 162 13.27 11.08 -8.31
CA ARG A 162 12.43 12.17 -7.80
C ARG A 162 12.48 13.38 -8.73
N VAL A 163 11.30 13.94 -8.96
CA VAL A 163 11.18 15.25 -9.62
C VAL A 163 11.21 16.31 -8.52
N ALA A 164 12.15 17.26 -8.63
CA ALA A 164 12.30 18.36 -7.68
C ALA A 164 11.09 19.30 -7.69
#